data_ae77b146f0be6d3be8b5e971aa80d435
#
_entry.id   ae77b146f0be6d3be8b5e971aa80d435
#
_cell.length_a   1.000
_cell.length_b   1.000
_cell.length_c   1.000
_cell.angle_alpha   90.00
_cell.angle_beta   90.00
_cell.angle_gamma   90.00
#
_symmetry.space_group_name_H-M   'P 1'
#
loop_
_entity.id
_entity.type
_entity.pdbx_description
1 polymer ?
#
loop_
_entity_poly.entity_id
_entity_poly.type
_entity_poly.pdbx_seq_one_letter_code
_entity_poly.pdbx_strand_id
1 'polypeptide(L)'
;MKLLKAIFRPEREDEVIRALERAGFYAMTKLDVLGRGRQKGIQVGEVTYDELAKLMLMIVVEDQDCVRAIDAIRKSAYTGHFGDGKIFILPVEQALTIRTGEPML
;
A
#
# COMPACT_ATOMS: atom_id res chain seq x y z
N MET A 1 13.53 8.95 -6.25
CA MET A 1 12.92 8.04 -5.27
C MET A 1 11.49 8.45 -4.95
N LYS A 2 10.63 7.48 -4.84
CA LYS A 2 9.24 7.69 -4.44
C LYS A 2 8.88 6.75 -3.31
N LEU A 3 8.09 7.26 -2.37
CA LEU A 3 7.45 6.46 -1.34
C LEU A 3 6.02 6.15 -1.79
N LEU A 4 5.70 4.89 -1.88
CA LEU A 4 4.35 4.43 -2.16
C LEU A 4 3.72 4.01 -0.84
N LYS A 5 2.61 4.64 -0.48
CA LYS A 5 1.77 4.22 0.64
C LYS A 5 0.49 3.64 0.06
N ALA A 6 0.38 2.33 0.09
CA ALA A 6 -0.78 1.63 -0.45
C ALA A 6 -1.66 1.17 0.71
N ILE A 7 -2.90 1.64 0.73
CA ILE A 7 -3.88 1.25 1.75
C ILE A 7 -4.95 0.43 1.06
N PHE A 8 -5.11 -0.82 1.45
CA PHE A 8 -6.00 -1.75 0.77
C PHE A 8 -6.59 -2.76 1.74
N ARG A 9 -7.44 -3.66 1.21
CA ARG A 9 -8.10 -4.69 2.01
C ARG A 9 -7.09 -5.65 2.60
N PRO A 10 -7.18 -5.97 3.91
CA PRO A 10 -6.25 -6.91 4.54
C PRO A 10 -6.23 -8.30 3.87
N GLU A 11 -7.35 -8.75 3.35
CA GLU A 11 -7.46 -10.05 2.69
C GLU A 11 -6.72 -10.12 1.35
N ARG A 12 -6.25 -8.98 0.83
CA ARG A 12 -5.43 -8.94 -0.39
C ARG A 12 -3.91 -8.90 -0.09
N GLU A 13 -3.53 -9.00 1.18
CA GLU A 13 -2.13 -8.87 1.58
C GLU A 13 -1.20 -9.83 0.84
N ASP A 14 -1.55 -11.12 0.84
CA ASP A 14 -0.68 -12.14 0.24
C ASP A 14 -0.51 -11.91 -1.27
N GLU A 15 -1.58 -11.59 -1.97
CA GLU A 15 -1.54 -11.33 -3.41
C GLU A 15 -0.69 -10.10 -3.74
N VAL A 16 -0.81 -9.04 -2.94
CA VAL A 16 -0.04 -7.82 -3.15
C VAL A 16 1.45 -8.08 -2.91
N ILE A 17 1.79 -8.73 -1.81
CA ILE A 17 3.19 -9.03 -1.48
C ILE A 17 3.80 -9.93 -2.56
N ARG A 18 3.11 -10.97 -2.99
CA ARG A 18 3.59 -11.86 -4.05
C ARG A 18 3.79 -11.13 -5.38
N ALA A 19 2.86 -10.24 -5.72
CA ALA A 19 2.97 -9.47 -6.95
C ALA A 19 4.19 -8.54 -6.92
N LEU A 20 4.45 -7.89 -5.78
CA LEU A 20 5.62 -7.05 -5.60
C LEU A 20 6.92 -7.87 -5.67
N GLU A 21 6.96 -9.02 -5.01
CA GLU A 21 8.13 -9.91 -5.07
C GLU A 21 8.42 -10.37 -6.49
N ARG A 22 7.40 -10.77 -7.24
CA ARG A 22 7.55 -11.16 -8.65
C ARG A 22 8.07 -10.01 -9.51
N ALA A 23 7.74 -8.77 -9.14
CA ALA A 23 8.22 -7.58 -9.82
C ALA A 23 9.61 -7.14 -9.34
N GLY A 24 10.22 -7.87 -8.39
CA GLY A 24 11.56 -7.59 -7.90
C GLY A 24 11.63 -6.70 -6.65
N PHE A 25 10.50 -6.46 -5.98
CA PHE A 25 10.45 -5.61 -4.79
C PHE A 25 10.24 -6.46 -3.55
N TYR A 26 11.24 -6.48 -2.67
CA TYR A 26 11.22 -7.30 -1.45
C TYR A 26 11.15 -6.48 -0.17
N ALA A 27 11.86 -5.34 -0.13
CA ALA A 27 11.91 -4.50 1.06
C ALA A 27 10.63 -3.66 1.18
N MET A 28 9.87 -3.89 2.23
CA MET A 28 8.61 -3.19 2.45
C MET A 28 8.26 -3.18 3.94
N THR A 29 7.48 -2.20 4.34
CA THR A 29 6.97 -2.07 5.70
C THR A 29 5.45 -2.10 5.65
N LYS A 30 4.83 -2.82 6.57
CA LYS A 30 3.37 -2.88 6.63
C LYS A 30 2.85 -2.54 8.02
N LEU A 31 1.67 -1.92 8.05
CA LEU A 31 0.98 -1.54 9.29
C LEU A 31 -0.49 -1.87 9.16
N ASP A 32 -1.07 -2.30 10.27
CA ASP A 32 -2.52 -2.40 10.37
C ASP A 32 -3.07 -1.01 10.67
N VAL A 33 -4.06 -0.58 9.91
CA VAL A 33 -4.65 0.74 10.05
C VAL A 33 -6.16 0.66 10.02
N LEU A 34 -6.83 1.70 10.49
CA LEU A 34 -8.27 1.85 10.36
C LEU A 34 -8.54 2.91 9.31
N GLY A 35 -9.43 2.59 8.38
CA GLY A 35 -9.76 3.48 7.28
C GLY A 35 -11.24 3.73 7.16
N ARG A 36 -11.59 4.91 6.64
CA ARG A 36 -12.94 5.27 6.27
C ARG A 36 -12.89 5.91 4.89
N GLY A 37 -13.69 5.35 3.98
CA GLY A 37 -13.73 5.85 2.62
C GLY A 37 -14.68 7.03 2.45
N ARG A 38 -14.99 7.34 1.21
CA ARG A 38 -15.89 8.45 0.85
C ARG A 38 -17.33 8.18 1.23
N GLN A 39 -17.70 6.92 1.40
CA GLN A 39 -19.03 6.55 1.86
C GLN A 39 -19.13 6.81 3.36
N LYS A 40 -20.28 7.32 3.78
CA LYS A 40 -20.56 7.59 5.18
C LYS A 40 -20.99 6.29 5.86
N GLY A 41 -20.02 5.54 6.36
CA GLY A 41 -20.28 4.30 7.04
C GLY A 41 -20.59 3.16 6.09
N ILE A 42 -20.49 1.94 6.60
CA ILE A 42 -20.88 0.71 5.92
C ILE A 42 -21.90 0.02 6.81
N GLN A 43 -23.06 -0.25 6.24
CA GLN A 43 -24.13 -0.89 6.97
C GLN A 43 -24.16 -2.38 6.68
N VAL A 44 -24.15 -3.19 7.74
CA VAL A 44 -24.34 -4.63 7.66
C VAL A 44 -25.53 -4.96 8.56
N GLY A 45 -26.67 -5.29 7.95
CA GLY A 45 -27.90 -5.44 8.69
C GLY A 45 -28.31 -4.12 9.38
N GLU A 46 -28.39 -4.13 10.69
CA GLU A 46 -28.71 -2.95 11.48
C GLU A 46 -27.48 -2.23 12.04
N VAL A 47 -26.27 -2.74 11.74
CA VAL A 47 -25.02 -2.20 12.26
C VAL A 47 -24.33 -1.37 11.18
N THR A 48 -23.96 -0.14 11.54
CA THR A 48 -23.21 0.76 10.67
C THR A 48 -21.77 0.83 11.14
N TYR A 49 -20.83 0.60 10.23
CA TYR A 49 -19.40 0.66 10.51
C TYR A 49 -18.82 1.93 9.88
N ASP A 50 -18.32 2.85 10.72
CA ASP A 50 -17.67 4.08 10.27
C ASP A 50 -16.22 3.82 9.83
N GLU A 51 -15.56 2.84 10.45
CA GLU A 51 -14.16 2.53 10.20
C GLU A 51 -14.00 1.03 9.96
N LEU A 52 -13.09 0.69 9.04
CA LEU A 52 -12.76 -0.68 8.71
C LEU A 52 -11.27 -0.92 8.85
N ALA A 53 -10.91 -2.15 9.22
CA ALA A 53 -9.53 -2.58 9.21
C ALA A 53 -9.00 -2.57 7.78
N LYS A 54 -7.83 -1.95 7.61
CA LYS A 54 -7.10 -1.89 6.35
C LYS A 54 -5.64 -2.23 6.62
N LEU A 55 -4.93 -2.57 5.56
CA LEU A 55 -3.48 -2.73 5.61
C LEU A 55 -2.84 -1.56 4.88
N MET A 56 -1.82 -0.96 5.48
CA MET A 56 -0.98 0.02 4.79
C MET A 56 0.38 -0.62 4.53
N LEU A 57 0.77 -0.62 3.26
CA LEU A 57 2.07 -1.11 2.83
C LEU A 57 2.87 0.06 2.32
N MET A 58 4.10 0.21 2.84
CA MET A 58 5.00 1.28 2.44
C MET A 58 6.21 0.68 1.74
N ILE A 59 6.54 1.24 0.59
CA ILE A 59 7.71 0.82 -0.18
C ILE A 59 8.33 2.04 -0.83
N VAL A 60 9.67 2.13 -0.77
CA VAL A 60 10.41 3.18 -1.46
C VAL A 60 11.04 2.57 -2.71
N VAL A 61 10.84 3.21 -3.84
CA VAL A 61 11.32 2.73 -5.13
C VAL A 61 12.04 3.85 -5.87
N GLU A 62 12.95 3.46 -6.78
CA GLU A 62 13.54 4.42 -7.70
C GLU A 62 12.48 4.92 -8.70
N ASP A 63 12.69 6.11 -9.23
CA ASP A 63 11.70 6.72 -10.14
C ASP A 63 11.38 5.83 -11.33
N GLN A 64 12.38 5.18 -11.91
CA GLN A 64 12.18 4.31 -13.07
C GLN A 64 11.38 3.04 -12.74
N ASP A 65 11.30 2.66 -11.47
CA ASP A 65 10.59 1.47 -11.03
C ASP A 65 9.17 1.76 -10.55
N CYS A 66 8.81 3.03 -10.47
CA CYS A 66 7.56 3.48 -9.84
C CYS A 66 6.32 2.90 -10.52
N VAL A 67 6.25 3.00 -11.85
CA VAL A 67 5.09 2.48 -12.60
C VAL A 67 4.93 0.97 -12.41
N ARG A 68 6.04 0.23 -12.44
CA ARG A 68 6.03 -1.22 -12.26
C ARG A 68 5.49 -1.60 -10.88
N ALA A 69 5.93 -0.90 -9.84
CA ALA A 69 5.47 -1.15 -8.48
C ALA A 69 3.99 -0.79 -8.31
N ILE A 70 3.56 0.35 -8.85
CA ILE A 70 2.16 0.78 -8.81
C ILE A 70 1.27 -0.26 -9.50
N ASP A 71 1.64 -0.72 -10.67
CA ASP A 71 0.87 -1.70 -11.43
C ASP A 71 0.75 -3.02 -10.67
N ALA A 72 1.84 -3.48 -10.04
CA ALA A 72 1.83 -4.69 -9.24
C ALA A 72 0.81 -4.58 -8.09
N ILE A 73 0.81 -3.45 -7.38
CA ILE A 73 -0.13 -3.21 -6.27
C ILE A 73 -1.56 -3.11 -6.79
N ARG A 74 -1.80 -2.30 -7.82
CA ARG A 74 -3.15 -2.05 -8.34
C ARG A 74 -3.81 -3.34 -8.81
N LYS A 75 -3.12 -4.12 -9.60
CA LYS A 75 -3.68 -5.36 -10.17
C LYS A 75 -3.98 -6.40 -9.10
N SER A 76 -3.11 -6.50 -8.08
CA SER A 76 -3.25 -7.51 -7.03
C SER A 76 -4.24 -7.10 -5.94
N ALA A 77 -4.40 -5.81 -5.68
CA ALA A 77 -5.34 -5.31 -4.66
C ALA A 77 -6.76 -5.10 -5.21
N TYR A 78 -6.92 -5.07 -6.51
CA TYR A 78 -8.19 -4.76 -7.17
C TYR A 78 -9.24 -5.85 -6.95
N THR A 79 -10.45 -5.46 -6.52
CA THR A 79 -11.63 -6.30 -6.47
C THR A 79 -12.77 -5.74 -7.35
N GLY A 80 -12.74 -4.46 -7.66
CA GLY A 80 -13.79 -3.77 -8.40
C GLY A 80 -14.89 -3.21 -7.52
N HIS A 81 -14.75 -3.32 -6.20
CA HIS A 81 -15.74 -2.82 -5.24
C HIS A 81 -15.22 -1.60 -4.51
N PHE A 82 -16.13 -0.78 -3.99
CA PHE A 82 -15.78 0.31 -3.10
C PHE A 82 -15.00 -0.23 -1.90
N GLY A 83 -13.97 0.48 -1.50
CA GLY A 83 -13.12 0.04 -0.39
C GLY A 83 -11.85 -0.67 -0.83
N ASP A 84 -11.56 -0.75 -2.13
CA ASP A 84 -10.31 -1.33 -2.63
C ASP A 84 -9.08 -0.56 -2.15
N GLY A 85 -9.24 0.73 -1.87
CA GLY A 85 -8.18 1.52 -1.27
C GLY A 85 -7.54 2.52 -2.23
N LYS A 86 -6.38 3.03 -1.80
CA LYS A 86 -5.65 4.06 -2.54
C LYS A 86 -4.16 3.84 -2.44
N ILE A 87 -3.45 4.38 -3.42
CA ILE A 87 -1.99 4.45 -3.40
C ILE A 87 -1.61 5.91 -3.39
N PHE A 88 -0.87 6.34 -2.38
CA PHE A 88 -0.30 7.67 -2.30
C PHE A 88 1.15 7.60 -2.75
N ILE A 89 1.55 8.53 -3.61
CA ILE A 89 2.87 8.58 -4.19
C ILE A 89 3.51 9.88 -3.74
N LEU A 90 4.59 9.78 -2.95
CA LEU A 90 5.27 10.95 -2.39
C LEU A 90 6.72 10.97 -2.83
N PRO A 91 7.28 12.16 -3.11
CA PRO A 91 8.71 12.26 -3.35
C PRO A 91 9.50 11.98 -2.07
N VAL A 92 10.63 11.30 -2.22
CA VAL A 92 11.58 11.05 -1.13
C VAL A 92 12.86 11.77 -1.49
N GLU A 93 13.25 12.73 -0.66
CA GLU A 93 14.49 13.47 -0.90
C GLU A 93 15.71 12.60 -0.67
N GLN A 94 15.69 11.81 0.40
CA GLN A 94 16.81 10.98 0.77
C GLN A 94 16.35 9.84 1.67
N ALA A 95 16.99 8.69 1.53
CA ALA A 95 16.81 7.54 2.41
C ALA A 95 18.18 7.13 2.95
N LEU A 96 18.30 6.96 4.25
CA LEU A 96 19.55 6.56 4.90
C LEU A 96 19.39 5.21 5.55
N THR A 97 20.36 4.34 5.33
CA THR A 97 20.42 3.07 6.04
C THR A 97 20.94 3.31 7.46
N ILE A 98 20.16 2.93 8.46
CA ILE A 98 20.52 3.18 9.86
C ILE A 98 21.87 2.56 10.20
N ARG A 99 22.11 1.33 9.77
CA ARG A 99 23.34 0.60 10.09
C ARG A 99 24.61 1.29 9.58
N THR A 100 24.57 1.87 8.39
CA THR A 100 25.75 2.42 7.74
C THR A 100 25.76 3.94 7.66
N GLY A 101 24.59 4.58 7.80
CA GLY A 101 24.44 6.02 7.56
C GLY A 101 24.52 6.40 6.08
N GLU A 102 24.58 5.43 5.18
CA GLU A 102 24.72 5.69 3.75
C GLU A 102 23.38 5.96 3.08
N PRO A 103 23.34 6.88 2.09
CA PRO A 103 22.12 7.19 1.34
C PRO A 103 21.87 6.13 0.26
N MET A 104 21.15 5.07 0.61
CA MET A 104 20.80 4.03 -0.37
C MET A 104 19.48 3.37 0.01
N LEU A 105 18.80 2.85 -0.98
CA LEU A 105 17.60 2.06 -0.80
C LEU A 105 17.90 0.67 -0.25
#